data_0965b28ce529e7ad960d67fe7100770d
#
_entry.id   0965b28ce529e7ad960d67fe7100770d
#
_cell.length_a   1.000
_cell.length_b   1.000
_cell.length_c   1.000
_cell.angle_alpha   90.00
_cell.angle_beta   90.00
_cell.angle_gamma   90.00
#
_symmetry.space_group_name_H-M   'P 1'
#
loop_
_entity.id
_entity.type
_entity.pdbx_description
1 polymer ?
#
loop_
_entity_poly.entity_id
_entity_poly.type
_entity_poly.pdbx_seq_one_letter_code
_entity_poly.pdbx_strand_id
1 'polypeptide(L)'
;MVLLLANKKRYERHMFEPKKLARLKWACRRGMLELDVLLLPFVEEAFDSLSYEDQETFERLLTSDDPDLFAWIMGHQKCEDPELAAMVATIVNRVKV
;
A
#
# COMPACT_ATOMS: atom_id res chain seq x y z
N MET A 1 -24.04 -17.94 -1.27
CA MET A 1 -23.70 -17.88 0.16
C MET A 1 -22.33 -18.43 0.45
N VAL A 2 -22.11 -19.67 0.06
CA VAL A 2 -20.81 -20.29 0.32
C VAL A 2 -19.70 -19.53 -0.35
N LEU A 3 -19.92 -19.10 -1.58
CA LEU A 3 -18.91 -18.37 -2.32
C LEU A 3 -18.59 -17.04 -1.64
N LEU A 4 -19.61 -16.36 -1.18
CA LEU A 4 -19.43 -15.10 -0.48
C LEU A 4 -18.64 -15.28 0.81
N LEU A 5 -18.95 -16.35 1.54
CA LEU A 5 -18.22 -16.63 2.76
C LEU A 5 -16.76 -16.97 2.50
N ALA A 6 -16.49 -17.68 1.41
CA ALA A 6 -15.12 -18.02 1.06
C ALA A 6 -14.32 -16.76 0.74
N ASN A 7 -14.92 -15.84 -0.01
CA ASN A 7 -14.26 -14.58 -0.34
C ASN A 7 -14.03 -13.74 0.91
N LYS A 8 -15.02 -13.69 1.77
CA LYS A 8 -14.91 -12.94 3.00
C LYS A 8 -13.83 -13.51 3.91
N LYS A 9 -13.76 -14.83 3.97
CA LYS A 9 -12.75 -15.50 4.77
C LYS A 9 -11.35 -15.17 4.29
N ARG A 10 -11.15 -15.20 2.98
CA ARG A 10 -9.86 -14.89 2.40
C ARG A 10 -9.48 -13.45 2.67
N TYR A 11 -10.45 -12.55 2.55
CA TYR A 11 -10.22 -11.14 2.81
C TYR A 11 -9.87 -10.90 4.27
N GLU A 12 -10.61 -11.53 5.17
CA GLU A 12 -10.37 -11.40 6.60
C GLU A 12 -9.00 -11.92 7.00
N ARG A 13 -8.60 -13.05 6.42
CA ARG A 13 -7.30 -13.62 6.73
C ARG A 13 -6.18 -12.69 6.29
N HIS A 14 -6.37 -12.06 5.15
CA HIS A 14 -5.40 -11.10 4.65
C HIS A 14 -5.34 -9.85 5.51
N MET A 15 -6.48 -9.44 5.98
CA MET A 15 -6.66 -8.21 6.73
C MET A 15 -6.28 -8.34 8.20
N PHE A 16 -6.69 -9.45 8.80
CA PHE A 16 -6.56 -9.62 10.25
C PHE A 16 -5.38 -10.46 10.68
N GLU A 17 -4.47 -10.75 9.80
CA GLU A 17 -3.28 -11.45 10.19
C GLU A 17 -2.33 -10.46 10.86
N PRO A 18 -2.16 -10.55 12.20
CA PRO A 18 -1.39 -9.52 12.91
C PRO A 18 0.06 -9.43 12.44
N LYS A 19 0.65 -10.57 12.12
CA LYS A 19 2.03 -10.58 11.65
C LYS A 19 2.18 -9.89 10.31
N LYS A 20 1.20 -10.07 9.45
CA LYS A 20 1.26 -9.44 8.14
C LYS A 20 1.12 -7.93 8.27
N LEU A 21 0.17 -7.47 9.07
CA LEU A 21 -0.03 -6.06 9.28
C LEU A 21 1.20 -5.41 9.91
N ALA A 22 1.79 -6.09 10.89
CA ALA A 22 3.00 -5.59 11.52
C ALA A 22 4.15 -5.48 10.53
N ARG A 23 4.30 -6.47 9.66
CA ARG A 23 5.34 -6.43 8.64
C ARG A 23 5.10 -5.32 7.63
N LEU A 24 3.83 -5.09 7.26
CA LEU A 24 3.51 -4.01 6.35
C LEU A 24 3.86 -2.65 6.96
N LYS A 25 3.48 -2.45 8.22
CA LYS A 25 3.81 -1.20 8.91
C LYS A 25 5.32 -1.02 9.01
N TRP A 26 6.02 -2.09 9.30
CA TRP A 26 7.47 -2.03 9.38
C TRP A 26 8.09 -1.72 8.03
N ALA A 27 7.55 -2.33 6.96
CA ALA A 27 8.04 -2.07 5.60
C ALA A 27 7.77 -0.64 5.16
N CYS A 28 6.79 0.03 5.76
CA CYS A 28 6.50 1.42 5.46
C CYS A 28 7.43 2.38 6.16
N ARG A 29 8.18 1.92 7.15
CA ARG A 29 9.14 2.76 7.86
C ARG A 29 10.46 2.71 7.10
N ARG A 30 10.61 3.66 6.21
CA ARG A 30 11.75 3.68 5.30
C ARG A 30 12.94 4.48 5.83
N GLY A 31 12.74 5.19 6.94
CA GLY A 31 13.78 6.08 7.42
C GLY A 31 13.82 7.42 6.70
N MET A 32 12.88 7.64 5.80
CA MET A 32 12.69 8.92 5.15
C MET A 32 11.35 9.47 5.62
N LEU A 33 11.40 10.61 6.28
CA LEU A 33 10.19 11.20 6.86
C LEU A 33 9.11 11.42 5.80
N GLU A 34 9.51 11.87 4.63
CA GLU A 34 8.57 12.15 3.54
C GLU A 34 7.79 10.91 3.12
N LEU A 35 8.44 9.76 3.13
CA LEU A 35 7.77 8.52 2.78
C LEU A 35 6.96 7.99 3.96
N ASP A 36 7.52 8.08 5.15
CA ASP A 36 6.86 7.55 6.34
C ASP A 36 5.53 8.24 6.61
N VAL A 37 5.47 9.56 6.43
CA VAL A 37 4.23 10.31 6.70
C VAL A 37 3.12 10.00 5.70
N LEU A 38 3.46 9.41 4.56
CA LEU A 38 2.45 9.02 3.57
C LEU A 38 2.09 7.55 3.68
N LEU A 39 3.08 6.69 3.84
CA LEU A 39 2.87 5.26 3.79
C LEU A 39 2.25 4.70 5.07
N LEU A 40 2.69 5.17 6.23
CA LEU A 40 2.16 4.65 7.48
C LEU A 40 0.67 4.94 7.65
N PRO A 41 0.20 6.18 7.49
CA PRO A 41 -1.23 6.43 7.59
C PRO A 41 -2.03 5.69 6.53
N PHE A 42 -1.46 5.51 5.34
CA PHE A 42 -2.16 4.78 4.28
C PHE A 42 -2.43 3.35 4.72
N VAL A 43 -1.44 2.68 5.29
CA VAL A 43 -1.64 1.32 5.79
C VAL A 43 -2.68 1.30 6.90
N GLU A 44 -2.61 2.25 7.81
CA GLU A 44 -3.50 2.26 8.96
C GLU A 44 -4.93 2.60 8.59
N GLU A 45 -5.14 3.45 7.60
CA GLU A 45 -6.46 4.00 7.31
C GLU A 45 -7.11 3.46 6.05
N ALA A 46 -6.31 3.02 5.08
CA ALA A 46 -6.84 2.71 3.76
C ALA A 46 -6.58 1.28 3.31
N PHE A 47 -5.57 0.62 3.86
CA PHE A 47 -5.19 -0.70 3.36
C PHE A 47 -6.36 -1.70 3.42
N ASP A 48 -7.10 -1.68 4.52
CA ASP A 48 -8.21 -2.62 4.71
C ASP A 48 -9.30 -2.46 3.65
N SER A 49 -9.48 -1.24 3.16
CA SER A 49 -10.55 -0.98 2.19
C SER A 49 -10.13 -1.23 0.75
N LEU A 50 -8.87 -1.54 0.52
CA LEU A 50 -8.40 -1.88 -0.82
C LEU A 50 -8.90 -3.25 -1.23
N SER A 51 -9.10 -3.44 -2.54
CA SER A 51 -9.35 -4.76 -3.07
C SER A 51 -8.14 -5.65 -2.80
N TYR A 52 -8.35 -6.96 -2.86
CA TYR A 52 -7.25 -7.89 -2.66
C TYR A 52 -6.14 -7.64 -3.65
N GLU A 53 -6.50 -7.36 -4.89
CA GLU A 53 -5.52 -7.08 -5.93
C GLU A 53 -4.72 -5.82 -5.63
N ASP A 54 -5.40 -4.79 -5.16
CA ASP A 54 -4.72 -3.54 -4.82
C ASP A 54 -3.82 -3.72 -3.60
N GLN A 55 -4.24 -4.56 -2.65
CA GLN A 55 -3.40 -4.86 -1.51
C GLN A 55 -2.10 -5.51 -1.95
N GLU A 56 -2.19 -6.43 -2.92
CA GLU A 56 -0.99 -7.06 -3.45
C GLU A 56 -0.11 -6.05 -4.19
N THR A 57 -0.73 -5.14 -4.92
CA THR A 57 0.01 -4.11 -5.63
C THR A 57 0.74 -3.21 -4.64
N PHE A 58 0.08 -2.85 -3.55
CA PHE A 58 0.72 -2.04 -2.52
C PHE A 58 1.92 -2.75 -1.92
N GLU A 59 1.78 -4.05 -1.63
CA GLU A 59 2.89 -4.82 -1.09
C GLU A 59 4.05 -4.87 -2.08
N ARG A 60 3.73 -5.01 -3.35
CA ARG A 60 4.75 -5.03 -4.40
C ARG A 60 5.45 -3.67 -4.49
N LEU A 61 4.68 -2.59 -4.33
CA LEU A 61 5.25 -1.25 -4.32
C LEU A 61 6.30 -1.09 -3.22
N LEU A 62 6.04 -1.68 -2.05
CA LEU A 62 6.96 -1.58 -0.92
C LEU A 62 8.27 -2.32 -1.13
N THR A 63 8.38 -3.15 -2.17
CA THR A 63 9.65 -3.79 -2.49
C THR A 63 10.58 -2.87 -3.28
N SER A 64 10.08 -1.69 -3.68
CA SER A 64 10.88 -0.72 -4.41
C SER A 64 11.85 0.00 -3.47
N ASP A 65 12.94 0.48 -4.05
CA ASP A 65 13.94 1.22 -3.28
C ASP A 65 13.44 2.61 -2.91
N ASP A 66 13.94 3.13 -1.80
CA ASP A 66 13.51 4.44 -1.31
C ASP A 66 13.68 5.57 -2.33
N PRO A 67 14.80 5.67 -3.06
CA PRO A 67 14.92 6.74 -4.05
C PRO A 67 13.85 6.67 -5.13
N ASP A 68 13.48 5.46 -5.56
CA ASP A 68 12.45 5.31 -6.57
C ASP A 68 11.09 5.72 -6.01
N LEU A 69 10.75 5.22 -4.82
CA LEU A 69 9.50 5.59 -4.17
C LEU A 69 9.40 7.10 -4.00
N PHE A 70 10.47 7.71 -3.52
CA PHE A 70 10.49 9.14 -3.30
C PHE A 70 10.28 9.91 -4.61
N ALA A 71 10.98 9.51 -5.66
CA ALA A 71 10.88 10.18 -6.95
C ALA A 71 9.46 10.07 -7.50
N TRP A 72 8.85 8.91 -7.38
CA TRP A 72 7.48 8.70 -7.88
C TRP A 72 6.47 9.50 -7.07
N ILE A 73 6.60 9.50 -5.76
CA ILE A 73 5.65 10.18 -4.89
C ILE A 73 5.76 11.69 -5.02
N MET A 74 6.98 12.19 -5.16
CA MET A 74 7.19 13.62 -5.32
C MET A 74 6.94 14.11 -6.76
N GLY A 75 6.73 13.19 -7.68
CA GLY A 75 6.48 13.57 -9.06
C GLY A 75 7.74 13.93 -9.84
N HIS A 76 8.90 13.58 -9.31
CA HIS A 76 10.15 13.87 -10.01
C HIS A 76 10.40 12.91 -11.15
N GLN A 77 9.81 11.74 -11.08
CA GLN A 77 10.01 10.70 -12.07
C GLN A 77 8.74 9.88 -12.19
N LYS A 78 8.42 9.47 -13.40
CA LYS A 78 7.22 8.67 -13.64
C LYS A 78 7.52 7.19 -13.43
N CYS A 79 6.66 6.52 -12.69
CA CYS A 79 6.75 5.07 -12.55
C CYS A 79 6.28 4.42 -13.84
N GLU A 80 7.10 3.53 -14.40
CA GLU A 80 6.78 2.91 -15.68
C GLU A 80 5.83 1.74 -15.56
N ASP A 81 5.69 1.18 -14.37
CA ASP A 81 4.74 0.10 -14.11
C ASP A 81 3.36 0.71 -13.90
N PRO A 82 2.37 0.43 -14.77
CA PRO A 82 1.07 1.08 -14.66
C PRO A 82 0.36 0.81 -13.34
N GLU A 83 0.50 -0.41 -12.81
CA GLU A 83 -0.15 -0.75 -11.55
C GLU A 83 0.48 -0.01 -10.39
N LEU A 84 1.80 0.04 -10.35
CA LEU A 84 2.49 0.78 -9.31
C LEU A 84 2.23 2.27 -9.43
N ALA A 85 2.18 2.79 -10.65
CA ALA A 85 1.89 4.20 -10.87
C ALA A 85 0.50 4.55 -10.36
N ALA A 86 -0.48 3.69 -10.61
CA ALA A 86 -1.84 3.91 -10.12
C ALA A 86 -1.88 3.89 -8.59
N MET A 87 -1.13 2.98 -7.98
CA MET A 87 -1.09 2.91 -6.53
C MET A 87 -0.42 4.15 -5.92
N VAL A 88 0.65 4.62 -6.54
CA VAL A 88 1.30 5.86 -6.09
C VAL A 88 0.31 7.02 -6.15
N ALA A 89 -0.45 7.12 -7.25
CA ALA A 89 -1.45 8.18 -7.38
C ALA A 89 -2.51 8.08 -6.28
N THR A 90 -2.94 6.87 -5.96
CA THR A 90 -3.92 6.65 -4.92
C THR A 90 -3.39 7.14 -3.56
N ILE A 91 -2.14 6.82 -3.25
CA ILE A 91 -1.54 7.22 -2.00
C ILE A 91 -1.40 8.75 -1.93
N VAL A 92 -0.90 9.34 -2.99
CA VAL A 92 -0.68 10.80 -3.02
C VAL A 92 -2.00 11.55 -2.95
N ASN A 93 -3.00 11.09 -3.67
CA ASN A 93 -4.30 11.78 -3.70
C ASN A 93 -4.99 11.76 -2.34
N ARG A 94 -4.73 10.76 -1.55
CA ARG A 94 -5.32 10.67 -0.22
C ARG A 94 -4.86 11.80 0.69
N VAL A 95 -3.65 12.26 0.48
CA VAL A 95 -3.06 13.28 1.35
C VAL A 95 -3.40 14.69 0.91
N LYS A 96 -3.85 14.83 -0.30
CA LYS A 96 -4.13 16.16 -0.86
C LYS A 96 -5.49 16.70 -0.47
N VAL A 97 -6.13 16.10 0.44
CA VAL A 97 -7.41 16.63 0.92
C VAL A 97 -7.20 17.68 2.01
#